data_338b5f4899d1a4d3073f9a9471a67d6a
#
_entry.id   338b5f4899d1a4d3073f9a9471a67d6a
#
_cell.length_a   1.000
_cell.length_b   1.000
_cell.length_c   1.000
_cell.angle_alpha   90.00
_cell.angle_beta   90.00
_cell.angle_gamma   90.00
#
_symmetry.space_group_name_H-M   'P 1'
#
loop_
_entity.id
_entity.type
_entity.pdbx_description
1 polymer ?
#
loop_
_entity_poly.entity_id
_entity_poly.type
_entity_poly.pdbx_seq_one_letter_code
_entity_poly.pdbx_strand_id
1 'polypeptide(L)'
;MRRLAAVGVVALLLAACGGGGSSAALTLVRDAPKKTTDAGTSRLEVLIERPQAQGGPAAPIKITGEADYQAHRGHMLIDLSQFGLPGPPIDAVFDNVTVYEKFPAALGAALPAGKSWVKVDLATAGKNVGVDVGSLSQAQAGDPSQTLDYLRGASDNVTRVGTEDVRGTQTTHYKVVVDLNKAAEASPTAKDAIRSAIKLLGSSTQPLDLWVDAQGRVRQMKYTVDLSKSKVATSTPDVPGSVTFTLNLFDFGIPVQAQVPPPEQVVDLSALTGGK
;
A
#
# COMPACT_ATOMS: atom_id res chain seq x y z
N MET A 1 77.15 -0.51 -15.56
CA MET A 1 76.47 0.82 -15.54
C MET A 1 75.53 0.90 -16.75
N ARG A 2 74.28 0.63 -16.58
CA ARG A 2 73.20 1.03 -17.49
C ARG A 2 71.87 0.89 -16.73
N ARG A 3 71.29 2.04 -16.37
CA ARG A 3 69.99 2.17 -15.72
C ARG A 3 68.90 2.12 -16.78
N LEU A 4 67.99 1.17 -16.68
CA LEU A 4 66.74 1.14 -17.45
C LEU A 4 65.66 1.71 -16.59
N ALA A 5 65.08 2.82 -17.02
CA ALA A 5 63.91 3.46 -16.44
C ALA A 5 62.64 2.74 -17.00
N ALA A 6 61.81 2.21 -16.13
CA ALA A 6 60.48 1.68 -16.48
C ALA A 6 59.47 2.84 -16.38
N VAL A 7 58.90 3.20 -17.53
CA VAL A 7 57.79 4.14 -17.64
C VAL A 7 56.50 3.35 -17.40
N GLY A 8 55.85 3.57 -16.26
CA GLY A 8 54.54 3.04 -15.96
C GLY A 8 53.43 3.85 -16.65
N VAL A 9 52.71 3.22 -17.57
CA VAL A 9 51.51 3.79 -18.18
C VAL A 9 50.35 3.56 -17.22
N VAL A 10 49.88 4.63 -16.57
CA VAL A 10 48.62 4.62 -15.80
C VAL A 10 47.51 4.82 -16.80
N ALA A 11 46.79 3.73 -17.13
CA ALA A 11 45.54 3.82 -17.88
C ALA A 11 44.40 4.28 -16.95
N LEU A 12 43.99 5.54 -17.07
CA LEU A 12 42.76 6.05 -16.50
C LEU A 12 41.57 5.42 -17.25
N LEU A 13 40.94 4.46 -16.63
CA LEU A 13 39.62 4.01 -17.02
C LEU A 13 38.57 5.06 -16.60
N LEU A 14 38.26 5.99 -17.50
CA LEU A 14 37.06 6.81 -17.40
C LEU A 14 35.85 5.90 -17.55
N ALA A 15 35.26 5.54 -16.43
CA ALA A 15 33.94 4.90 -16.40
C ALA A 15 32.93 5.91 -16.96
N ALA A 16 32.50 5.69 -18.19
CA ALA A 16 31.37 6.39 -18.81
C ALA A 16 30.08 6.03 -18.08
N CYS A 17 29.73 6.78 -17.04
CA CYS A 17 28.41 6.81 -16.47
C CYS A 17 27.51 7.65 -17.38
N GLY A 18 26.91 7.06 -18.38
CA GLY A 18 25.98 7.72 -19.27
C GLY A 18 24.94 6.75 -19.80
N GLY A 19 23.69 6.89 -19.41
CA GLY A 19 22.51 6.42 -20.14
C GLY A 19 21.92 5.04 -19.82
N GLY A 20 22.63 4.14 -19.13
CA GLY A 20 22.08 2.80 -18.80
C GLY A 20 21.33 2.70 -17.45
N GLY A 21 21.48 3.70 -16.59
CA GLY A 21 20.95 3.65 -15.23
C GLY A 21 19.42 3.77 -15.10
N SER A 22 18.80 4.58 -15.95
CA SER A 22 17.34 4.83 -15.86
C SER A 22 16.50 3.64 -16.36
N SER A 23 16.91 2.98 -17.45
CA SER A 23 16.18 1.84 -17.98
C SER A 23 16.26 0.61 -17.07
N ALA A 24 17.42 0.34 -16.46
CA ALA A 24 17.60 -0.74 -15.50
C ALA A 24 16.81 -0.48 -14.21
N ALA A 25 16.81 0.76 -13.71
CA ALA A 25 16.02 1.15 -12.55
C ALA A 25 14.51 1.01 -12.82
N LEU A 26 14.05 1.44 -13.99
CA LEU A 26 12.65 1.29 -14.40
C LEU A 26 12.21 -0.17 -14.45
N THR A 27 13.02 -1.04 -15.07
CA THR A 27 12.76 -2.49 -15.11
C THR A 27 12.67 -3.06 -13.70
N LEU A 28 13.64 -2.72 -12.83
CA LEU A 28 13.64 -3.18 -11.43
C LEU A 28 12.36 -2.76 -10.70
N VAL A 29 11.95 -1.49 -10.83
CA VAL A 29 10.74 -0.97 -10.19
C VAL A 29 9.48 -1.68 -10.71
N ARG A 30 9.38 -1.90 -12.01
CA ARG A 30 8.22 -2.61 -12.62
C ARG A 30 8.17 -4.09 -12.24
N ASP A 31 9.31 -4.72 -12.00
CA ASP A 31 9.40 -6.12 -11.60
C ASP A 31 9.24 -6.31 -10.08
N ALA A 32 9.43 -5.27 -9.28
CA ALA A 32 9.40 -5.34 -7.83
C ALA A 32 8.07 -5.91 -7.27
N PRO A 33 6.88 -5.61 -7.81
CA PRO A 33 5.63 -6.26 -7.40
C PRO A 33 5.72 -7.78 -7.48
N LYS A 34 6.12 -8.29 -8.65
CA LYS A 34 6.25 -9.73 -8.87
C LYS A 34 7.29 -10.35 -7.93
N LYS A 35 8.46 -9.75 -7.78
CA LYS A 35 9.50 -10.23 -6.86
C LYS A 35 9.03 -10.28 -5.41
N THR A 36 8.17 -9.35 -5.03
CA THR A 36 7.59 -9.27 -3.69
C THR A 36 6.56 -10.37 -3.48
N THR A 37 5.63 -10.55 -4.42
CA THR A 37 4.58 -11.58 -4.33
C THR A 37 5.12 -12.99 -4.51
N ASP A 38 6.18 -13.19 -5.31
CA ASP A 38 6.88 -14.47 -5.46
C ASP A 38 7.53 -14.96 -4.13
N ALA A 39 7.73 -14.06 -3.16
CA ALA A 39 8.17 -14.44 -1.81
C ALA A 39 7.10 -15.20 -1.00
N GLY A 40 5.88 -15.29 -1.52
CA GLY A 40 4.75 -16.04 -0.99
C GLY A 40 4.00 -15.30 0.10
N THR A 41 4.67 -14.96 1.20
CA THR A 41 4.05 -14.30 2.36
C THR A 41 4.93 -13.20 2.93
N SER A 42 4.35 -12.29 3.69
CA SER A 42 5.09 -11.30 4.50
C SER A 42 4.29 -10.80 5.69
N ARG A 43 4.98 -10.18 6.65
CA ARG A 43 4.38 -9.21 7.54
C ARG A 43 4.29 -7.85 6.87
N LEU A 44 3.29 -7.09 7.29
CA LEU A 44 3.08 -5.73 6.81
C LEU A 44 2.81 -4.76 7.96
N GLU A 45 3.16 -3.50 7.74
CA GLU A 45 2.75 -2.37 8.54
C GLU A 45 2.36 -1.24 7.60
N VAL A 46 1.15 -0.70 7.77
CA VAL A 46 0.71 0.50 7.07
C VAL A 46 0.57 1.62 8.08
N LEU A 47 1.17 2.76 7.77
CA LEU A 47 1.01 4.00 8.51
C LEU A 47 0.26 5.00 7.64
N ILE A 48 -0.82 5.58 8.17
CA ILE A 48 -1.62 6.60 7.50
C ILE A 48 -1.51 7.89 8.30
N GLU A 49 -0.76 8.85 7.77
CA GLU A 49 -0.50 10.13 8.41
C GLU A 49 -1.42 11.20 7.80
N ARG A 50 -2.10 11.95 8.67
CA ARG A 50 -3.00 13.04 8.29
C ARG A 50 -2.56 14.32 8.96
N PRO A 51 -2.58 15.48 8.28
CA PRO A 51 -2.45 16.76 8.96
C PRO A 51 -3.62 16.95 9.94
N GLN A 52 -3.36 17.46 11.13
CA GLN A 52 -4.45 17.88 12.01
C GLN A 52 -5.07 19.19 11.53
N ALA A 53 -6.39 19.30 11.59
CA ALA A 53 -7.11 20.51 11.28
C ALA A 53 -6.79 21.67 12.24
N GLN A 54 -6.27 21.39 13.45
CA GLN A 54 -5.86 22.41 14.44
C GLN A 54 -4.61 21.92 15.21
N GLY A 55 -3.42 22.30 14.75
CA GLY A 55 -2.26 22.57 15.57
C GLY A 55 -1.62 21.40 16.32
N GLY A 56 -1.19 20.34 15.66
CA GLY A 56 -0.29 19.33 16.22
C GLY A 56 -0.16 18.11 15.28
N PRO A 57 0.90 17.29 15.37
CA PRO A 57 0.97 16.04 14.61
C PRO A 57 -0.08 15.08 15.15
N ALA A 58 -1.03 14.67 14.30
CA ALA A 58 -1.90 13.53 14.61
C ALA A 58 -1.04 12.27 14.65
N ALA A 59 -1.22 11.42 15.65
CA ALA A 59 -0.63 10.09 15.61
C ALA A 59 -1.12 9.36 14.36
N PRO A 60 -0.25 8.63 13.64
CA PRO A 60 -0.65 7.91 12.44
C PRO A 60 -1.63 6.78 12.77
N ILE A 61 -2.58 6.51 11.86
CA ILE A 61 -3.32 5.25 11.91
C ILE A 61 -2.32 4.14 11.60
N LYS A 62 -2.25 3.19 12.50
CA LYS A 62 -1.35 2.06 12.36
C LYS A 62 -2.15 0.79 12.07
N ILE A 63 -1.83 0.14 10.96
CA ILE A 63 -2.34 -1.17 10.60
C ILE A 63 -1.14 -2.12 10.60
N THR A 64 -1.23 -3.24 11.28
CA THR A 64 -0.21 -4.30 11.26
C THR A 64 -0.87 -5.60 10.83
N GLY A 65 -0.11 -6.48 10.20
CA GLY A 65 -0.69 -7.74 9.78
C GLY A 65 0.27 -8.65 9.03
N GLU A 66 -0.31 -9.64 8.40
CA GLU A 66 0.37 -10.63 7.57
C GLU A 66 -0.47 -10.96 6.34
N ALA A 67 0.20 -11.24 5.23
CA ALA A 67 -0.45 -11.53 3.94
C ALA A 67 0.17 -12.75 3.28
N ASP A 68 -0.69 -13.59 2.70
CA ASP A 68 -0.36 -14.63 1.75
C ASP A 68 -0.77 -14.15 0.35
N TYR A 69 0.21 -13.85 -0.47
CA TYR A 69 0.00 -13.29 -1.81
C TYR A 69 -0.55 -14.31 -2.81
N GLN A 70 -0.27 -15.61 -2.58
CA GLN A 70 -0.74 -16.67 -3.47
C GLN A 70 -2.18 -17.06 -3.16
N ALA A 71 -2.52 -17.11 -1.87
CA ALA A 71 -3.88 -17.36 -1.42
C ALA A 71 -4.79 -16.13 -1.48
N HIS A 72 -4.25 -14.93 -1.75
CA HIS A 72 -4.94 -13.64 -1.68
C HIS A 72 -5.70 -13.47 -0.35
N ARG A 73 -5.03 -13.84 0.74
CA ARG A 73 -5.60 -13.85 2.09
C ARG A 73 -4.64 -13.28 3.10
N GLY A 74 -5.17 -12.67 4.14
CA GLY A 74 -4.35 -12.16 5.23
C GLY A 74 -5.16 -11.74 6.43
N HIS A 75 -4.44 -11.35 7.46
CA HIS A 75 -4.97 -10.91 8.73
C HIS A 75 -4.36 -9.56 9.09
N MET A 76 -5.17 -8.62 9.57
CA MET A 76 -4.75 -7.28 9.94
C MET A 76 -5.38 -6.84 11.25
N LEU A 77 -4.65 -6.00 11.98
CA LEU A 77 -5.08 -5.32 13.19
C LEU A 77 -5.01 -3.81 12.94
N ILE A 78 -6.15 -3.12 13.08
CA ILE A 78 -6.28 -1.69 12.85
C ILE A 78 -6.41 -0.99 14.21
N ASP A 79 -5.40 -0.20 14.58
CA ASP A 79 -5.38 0.55 15.82
C ASP A 79 -6.18 1.86 15.66
N LEU A 80 -7.23 2.01 16.48
CA LEU A 80 -8.09 3.20 16.51
C LEU A 80 -7.84 4.09 17.73
N SER A 81 -6.82 3.81 18.54
CA SER A 81 -6.54 4.57 19.80
C SER A 81 -6.38 6.07 19.57
N GLN A 82 -5.84 6.46 18.41
CA GLN A 82 -5.68 7.86 18.01
C GLN A 82 -6.99 8.62 17.74
N PHE A 83 -8.11 7.91 17.57
CA PHE A 83 -9.43 8.52 17.43
C PHE A 83 -10.12 8.72 18.78
N GLY A 84 -9.40 8.51 19.90
CA GLY A 84 -9.99 8.53 21.23
C GLY A 84 -10.91 7.33 21.50
N LEU A 85 -10.77 6.25 20.73
CA LEU A 85 -11.47 4.99 20.91
C LEU A 85 -10.53 3.99 21.58
N PRO A 86 -10.39 4.03 22.93
CA PRO A 86 -9.55 3.09 23.64
C PRO A 86 -10.16 1.70 23.59
N GLY A 87 -9.35 0.69 23.34
CA GLY A 87 -9.81 -0.69 23.27
C GLY A 87 -8.88 -1.56 22.41
N PRO A 88 -9.24 -2.82 22.20
CA PRO A 88 -8.52 -3.67 21.27
C PRO A 88 -8.66 -3.12 19.84
N PRO A 89 -7.68 -3.39 18.97
CA PRO A 89 -7.77 -3.01 17.57
C PRO A 89 -8.95 -3.71 16.88
N ILE A 90 -9.39 -3.17 15.74
CA ILE A 90 -10.26 -3.92 14.82
C ILE A 90 -9.45 -5.10 14.30
N ASP A 91 -10.02 -6.28 14.42
CA ASP A 91 -9.49 -7.52 13.86
C ASP A 91 -10.10 -7.70 12.46
N ALA A 92 -9.29 -7.75 11.43
CA ALA A 92 -9.72 -7.84 10.04
C ALA A 92 -9.06 -9.03 9.34
N VAL A 93 -9.86 -9.83 8.66
CA VAL A 93 -9.41 -10.89 7.77
C VAL A 93 -9.85 -10.55 6.35
N PHE A 94 -8.92 -10.45 5.43
CA PHE A 94 -9.26 -10.39 4.02
C PHE A 94 -9.12 -11.76 3.35
N ASP A 95 -10.04 -12.05 2.45
CA ASP A 95 -10.06 -13.24 1.60
C ASP A 95 -10.53 -12.84 0.21
N ASN A 96 -9.59 -12.70 -0.72
CA ASN A 96 -9.79 -12.13 -2.04
C ASN A 96 -10.42 -10.72 -1.97
N VAL A 97 -11.64 -10.54 -2.45
CA VAL A 97 -12.38 -9.26 -2.44
C VAL A 97 -13.30 -9.09 -1.23
N THR A 98 -13.24 -10.00 -0.27
CA THR A 98 -14.08 -9.99 0.93
C THR A 98 -13.23 -9.62 2.14
N VAL A 99 -13.73 -8.70 2.96
CA VAL A 99 -13.12 -8.36 4.26
C VAL A 99 -14.12 -8.73 5.35
N TYR A 100 -13.63 -9.38 6.37
CA TYR A 100 -14.35 -9.67 7.62
C TYR A 100 -13.75 -8.82 8.72
N GLU A 101 -14.56 -8.00 9.37
CA GLU A 101 -14.10 -7.08 10.41
C GLU A 101 -14.80 -7.39 11.73
N LYS A 102 -14.02 -7.54 12.78
CA LYS A 102 -14.51 -7.69 14.14
C LYS A 102 -14.24 -6.40 14.92
N PHE A 103 -15.29 -5.66 15.15
CA PHE A 103 -15.19 -4.42 15.89
C PHE A 103 -15.08 -4.68 17.40
N PRO A 104 -14.37 -3.82 18.15
CA PRO A 104 -14.42 -3.80 19.61
C PRO A 104 -15.87 -3.72 20.11
N ALA A 105 -16.15 -4.31 21.28
CA ALA A 105 -17.51 -4.37 21.83
C ALA A 105 -18.21 -3.00 21.91
N ALA A 106 -17.45 -1.93 22.18
CA ALA A 106 -17.98 -0.58 22.21
C ALA A 106 -18.56 -0.10 20.86
N LEU A 107 -18.02 -0.60 19.73
CA LEU A 107 -18.48 -0.28 18.38
C LEU A 107 -19.41 -1.38 17.81
N GLY A 108 -19.29 -2.60 18.32
CA GLY A 108 -20.08 -3.76 17.88
C GLY A 108 -21.43 -3.92 18.56
N ALA A 109 -21.82 -3.02 19.48
CA ALA A 109 -23.07 -3.10 20.24
C ALA A 109 -24.35 -3.07 19.36
N ALA A 110 -24.24 -2.65 18.10
CA ALA A 110 -25.34 -2.61 17.13
C ALA A 110 -25.50 -3.90 16.31
N LEU A 111 -24.65 -4.92 16.53
CA LEU A 111 -24.73 -6.16 15.76
C LEU A 111 -25.88 -7.05 16.28
N PRO A 112 -26.55 -7.84 15.40
CA PRO A 112 -27.55 -8.82 15.82
C PRO A 112 -26.98 -9.85 16.80
N ALA A 113 -27.84 -10.41 17.65
CA ALA A 113 -27.43 -11.39 18.63
C ALA A 113 -26.67 -12.58 18.00
N GLY A 114 -25.57 -12.96 18.61
CA GLY A 114 -24.69 -14.03 18.13
C GLY A 114 -23.73 -13.63 17.00
N LYS A 115 -23.80 -12.39 16.49
CA LYS A 115 -22.88 -11.88 15.46
C LYS A 115 -21.74 -11.10 16.10
N SER A 116 -20.54 -11.32 15.61
CA SER A 116 -19.32 -10.63 16.08
C SER A 116 -18.45 -10.12 14.93
N TRP A 117 -18.76 -10.52 13.70
CA TRP A 117 -18.05 -10.14 12.50
C TRP A 117 -18.99 -9.49 11.49
N VAL A 118 -18.52 -8.44 10.84
CA VAL A 118 -19.17 -7.80 9.69
C VAL A 118 -18.43 -8.21 8.43
N LYS A 119 -19.16 -8.78 7.49
CA LYS A 119 -18.65 -9.10 6.17
C LYS A 119 -18.87 -7.91 5.24
N VAL A 120 -17.81 -7.45 4.61
CA VAL A 120 -17.79 -6.39 3.61
C VAL A 120 -17.33 -6.99 2.29
N ASP A 121 -18.22 -7.02 1.30
CA ASP A 121 -17.83 -7.29 -0.07
C ASP A 121 -17.38 -5.99 -0.71
N LEU A 122 -16.07 -5.89 -0.96
CA LEU A 122 -15.47 -4.68 -1.48
C LEU A 122 -15.94 -4.35 -2.90
N ALA A 123 -16.33 -5.33 -3.70
CA ALA A 123 -16.84 -5.10 -5.06
C ALA A 123 -18.24 -4.41 -5.05
N THR A 124 -19.00 -4.59 -3.99
CA THR A 124 -20.36 -4.03 -3.86
C THR A 124 -20.40 -2.80 -2.95
N ALA A 125 -19.54 -2.72 -1.94
CA ALA A 125 -19.53 -1.64 -0.97
C ALA A 125 -19.34 -0.25 -1.60
N GLY A 126 -18.51 -0.14 -2.65
CA GLY A 126 -18.29 1.11 -3.39
C GLY A 126 -19.52 1.63 -4.14
N LYS A 127 -20.48 0.75 -4.48
CA LYS A 127 -21.66 1.15 -5.26
C LYS A 127 -22.74 1.82 -4.39
N ASN A 128 -22.77 1.53 -3.10
CA ASN A 128 -23.87 1.93 -2.22
C ASN A 128 -23.68 3.29 -1.52
N VAL A 129 -22.51 3.87 -1.52
CA VAL A 129 -22.19 5.07 -0.73
C VAL A 129 -22.16 6.37 -1.56
N GLY A 130 -22.35 6.30 -2.88
CA GLY A 130 -22.39 7.49 -3.78
C GLY A 130 -21.09 8.30 -3.83
N VAL A 131 -20.16 8.03 -2.95
CA VAL A 131 -18.79 8.53 -2.90
C VAL A 131 -17.92 7.28 -2.86
N ASP A 132 -17.11 7.06 -3.91
CA ASP A 132 -16.28 5.87 -4.05
C ASP A 132 -15.08 5.88 -3.06
N VAL A 133 -15.41 6.17 -1.78
CA VAL A 133 -14.46 6.03 -0.66
C VAL A 133 -14.10 4.56 -0.47
N GLY A 134 -14.99 3.65 -0.92
CA GLY A 134 -14.74 2.22 -0.95
C GLY A 134 -13.52 1.85 -1.77
N SER A 135 -13.27 2.50 -2.91
CA SER A 135 -12.12 2.19 -3.75
C SER A 135 -10.78 2.61 -3.12
N LEU A 136 -10.74 3.69 -2.34
CA LEU A 136 -9.54 4.05 -1.56
C LEU A 136 -9.35 3.13 -0.36
N SER A 137 -10.44 2.77 0.33
CA SER A 137 -10.41 1.83 1.44
C SER A 137 -10.13 0.39 0.95
N GLN A 138 -10.62 0.03 -0.24
CA GLN A 138 -10.37 -1.27 -0.88
C GLN A 138 -8.90 -1.50 -1.18
N ALA A 139 -8.21 -0.51 -1.74
CA ALA A 139 -6.79 -0.62 -2.04
C ALA A 139 -5.92 -0.76 -0.77
N GLN A 140 -6.47 -0.41 0.40
CA GLN A 140 -5.70 -0.35 1.66
C GLN A 140 -6.16 -1.34 2.72
N ALA A 141 -7.43 -1.76 2.71
CA ALA A 141 -7.96 -2.75 3.63
C ALA A 141 -7.95 -4.19 3.06
N GLY A 142 -7.58 -4.31 1.78
CA GLY A 142 -7.50 -5.58 1.07
C GLY A 142 -6.08 -6.12 0.90
N ASP A 143 -5.91 -6.95 -0.09
CA ASP A 143 -4.64 -7.57 -0.45
C ASP A 143 -3.54 -6.52 -0.78
N PRO A 144 -2.43 -6.46 -0.04
CA PRO A 144 -1.33 -5.52 -0.29
C PRO A 144 -0.73 -5.64 -1.70
N SER A 145 -0.89 -6.79 -2.37
CA SER A 145 -0.42 -6.98 -3.74
C SER A 145 -1.06 -6.00 -4.71
N GLN A 146 -2.30 -5.61 -4.48
CA GLN A 146 -2.99 -4.63 -5.32
C GLN A 146 -2.35 -3.23 -5.23
N THR A 147 -1.86 -2.85 -4.05
CA THR A 147 -1.12 -1.60 -3.87
C THR A 147 0.22 -1.65 -4.60
N LEU A 148 0.89 -2.80 -4.61
CA LEU A 148 2.13 -2.99 -5.35
C LEU A 148 1.92 -2.93 -6.86
N ASP A 149 0.77 -3.32 -7.35
CA ASP A 149 0.46 -3.31 -8.78
C ASP A 149 0.51 -1.89 -9.41
N TYR A 150 0.35 -0.83 -8.61
CA TYR A 150 0.58 0.55 -9.09
C TYR A 150 1.97 0.74 -9.70
N LEU A 151 3.00 0.03 -9.19
CA LEU A 151 4.37 0.14 -9.69
C LEU A 151 4.54 -0.36 -11.13
N ARG A 152 3.61 -1.19 -11.64
CA ARG A 152 3.59 -1.61 -13.05
C ARG A 152 3.38 -0.43 -14.00
N GLY A 153 2.74 0.64 -13.51
CA GLY A 153 2.56 1.89 -14.22
C GLY A 153 3.72 2.88 -14.07
N ALA A 154 4.85 2.47 -13.49
CA ALA A 154 5.99 3.37 -13.36
C ALA A 154 6.38 3.99 -14.71
N SER A 155 6.46 5.32 -14.74
CA SER A 155 6.91 6.07 -15.90
C SER A 155 8.44 6.02 -16.01
N ASP A 156 8.99 6.59 -17.07
CA ASP A 156 10.45 6.66 -17.27
C ASP A 156 11.15 7.57 -16.24
N ASN A 157 10.38 8.29 -15.42
CA ASN A 157 10.88 9.14 -14.33
C ASN A 157 11.15 8.28 -13.08
N VAL A 158 12.18 7.44 -13.15
CA VAL A 158 12.72 6.69 -12.02
C VAL A 158 14.10 7.22 -11.70
N THR A 159 14.29 7.73 -10.48
CA THR A 159 15.57 8.27 -10.03
C THR A 159 16.06 7.47 -8.83
N ARG A 160 17.27 6.91 -8.92
CA ARG A 160 17.95 6.31 -7.78
C ARG A 160 18.43 7.41 -6.83
N VAL A 161 18.01 7.37 -5.58
CA VAL A 161 18.39 8.35 -4.54
C VAL A 161 19.67 7.91 -3.83
N GLY A 162 19.71 6.65 -3.39
CA GLY A 162 20.83 6.15 -2.63
C GLY A 162 20.56 4.76 -2.04
N THR A 163 21.32 4.44 -1.01
CA THR A 163 21.14 3.21 -0.24
C THR A 163 20.77 3.58 1.18
N GLU A 164 19.72 2.98 1.72
CA GLU A 164 19.17 3.27 3.05
C GLU A 164 18.82 1.96 3.77
N ASP A 165 18.86 1.98 5.09
CA ASP A 165 18.38 0.87 5.91
C ASP A 165 16.88 1.00 6.16
N VAL A 166 16.12 -0.06 5.88
CA VAL A 166 14.70 -0.18 6.24
C VAL A 166 14.54 -1.39 7.13
N ARG A 167 14.27 -1.15 8.41
CA ARG A 167 14.04 -2.18 9.43
C ARG A 167 15.16 -3.23 9.49
N GLY A 168 16.42 -2.79 9.46
CA GLY A 168 17.60 -3.66 9.50
C GLY A 168 17.95 -4.34 8.17
N THR A 169 17.28 -3.96 7.08
CA THR A 169 17.58 -4.45 5.73
C THR A 169 18.12 -3.32 4.87
N GLN A 170 19.28 -3.53 4.27
CA GLN A 170 19.84 -2.57 3.32
C GLN A 170 19.01 -2.58 2.02
N THR A 171 18.57 -1.40 1.59
CA THR A 171 17.72 -1.19 0.43
C THR A 171 18.29 -0.13 -0.49
N THR A 172 17.86 -0.14 -1.75
CA THR A 172 18.05 0.99 -2.66
C THR A 172 16.77 1.80 -2.70
N HIS A 173 16.89 3.10 -2.44
CA HIS A 173 15.80 4.07 -2.50
C HIS A 173 15.67 4.64 -3.90
N TYR A 174 14.44 4.65 -4.41
CA TYR A 174 14.05 5.24 -5.69
C TYR A 174 12.92 6.26 -5.51
N LYS A 175 13.00 7.37 -6.23
CA LYS A 175 11.84 8.23 -6.51
C LYS A 175 11.23 7.80 -7.82
N VAL A 176 9.93 7.57 -7.81
CA VAL A 176 9.17 7.02 -8.93
C VAL A 176 7.95 7.90 -9.19
N VAL A 177 7.65 8.15 -10.45
CA VAL A 177 6.35 8.70 -10.84
C VAL A 177 5.56 7.59 -11.52
N VAL A 178 4.40 7.25 -10.96
CA VAL A 178 3.48 6.26 -11.52
C VAL A 178 2.47 6.96 -12.41
N ASP A 179 2.30 6.47 -13.64
CA ASP A 179 1.16 6.79 -14.50
C ASP A 179 0.04 5.80 -14.18
N LEU A 180 -1.01 6.29 -13.53
CA LEU A 180 -2.13 5.48 -13.08
C LEU A 180 -2.94 4.88 -14.25
N ASN A 181 -2.94 5.52 -15.44
CA ASN A 181 -3.59 4.93 -16.60
C ASN A 181 -2.83 3.69 -17.07
N LYS A 182 -1.49 3.78 -17.15
CA LYS A 182 -0.64 2.62 -17.48
C LYS A 182 -0.76 1.52 -16.42
N ALA A 183 -0.82 1.89 -15.13
CA ALA A 183 -1.03 0.94 -14.04
C ALA A 183 -2.37 0.19 -14.21
N ALA A 184 -3.45 0.90 -14.52
CA ALA A 184 -4.76 0.30 -14.74
C ALA A 184 -4.78 -0.66 -15.94
N GLU A 185 -4.03 -0.37 -17.02
CA GLU A 185 -3.90 -1.25 -18.18
C GLU A 185 -3.07 -2.50 -17.87
N ALA A 186 -2.02 -2.35 -17.05
CA ALA A 186 -1.13 -3.45 -16.69
C ALA A 186 -1.68 -4.37 -15.59
N SER A 187 -2.75 -3.97 -14.89
CA SER A 187 -3.32 -4.70 -13.74
C SER A 187 -4.82 -4.93 -13.93
N PRO A 188 -5.22 -6.00 -14.65
CA PRO A 188 -6.64 -6.26 -14.93
C PRO A 188 -7.51 -6.35 -13.67
N THR A 189 -6.98 -6.92 -12.58
CA THR A 189 -7.67 -7.10 -11.29
C THR A 189 -7.86 -5.79 -10.52
N ALA A 190 -6.93 -4.84 -10.65
CA ALA A 190 -6.97 -3.53 -9.99
C ALA A 190 -7.48 -2.40 -10.89
N LYS A 191 -7.80 -2.68 -12.17
CA LYS A 191 -8.12 -1.67 -13.19
C LYS A 191 -9.22 -0.71 -12.78
N ASP A 192 -10.34 -1.23 -12.30
CA ASP A 192 -11.50 -0.41 -11.97
C ASP A 192 -11.25 0.41 -10.69
N ALA A 193 -10.55 -0.15 -9.71
CA ALA A 193 -10.13 0.56 -8.51
C ALA A 193 -9.18 1.73 -8.85
N ILE A 194 -8.19 1.51 -9.71
CA ILE A 194 -7.26 2.56 -10.15
C ILE A 194 -7.99 3.66 -10.93
N ARG A 195 -8.91 3.30 -11.82
CA ARG A 195 -9.71 4.29 -12.58
C ARG A 195 -10.62 5.12 -11.68
N SER A 196 -11.19 4.49 -10.66
CA SER A 196 -11.99 5.18 -9.64
C SER A 196 -11.13 6.15 -8.83
N ALA A 197 -9.92 5.73 -8.44
CA ALA A 197 -8.95 6.59 -7.76
C ALA A 197 -8.59 7.83 -8.62
N ILE A 198 -8.30 7.66 -9.92
CA ILE A 198 -8.05 8.78 -10.85
C ILE A 198 -9.21 9.78 -10.85
N LYS A 199 -10.46 9.28 -10.94
CA LYS A 199 -11.66 10.14 -10.94
C LYS A 199 -11.87 10.87 -9.63
N LEU A 200 -11.55 10.20 -8.51
CA LEU A 200 -11.72 10.75 -7.17
C LEU A 200 -10.67 11.81 -6.86
N LEU A 201 -9.43 11.52 -7.19
CA LEU A 201 -8.28 12.36 -6.88
C LEU A 201 -8.07 13.49 -7.90
N GLY A 202 -8.63 13.35 -9.10
CA GLY A 202 -8.44 14.31 -10.18
C GLY A 202 -7.00 14.33 -10.74
N SER A 203 -6.21 13.28 -10.48
CA SER A 203 -4.84 13.12 -10.97
C SER A 203 -4.63 11.74 -11.57
N SER A 204 -3.95 11.70 -12.72
CA SER A 204 -3.52 10.46 -13.37
C SER A 204 -2.08 10.09 -13.08
N THR A 205 -1.39 10.84 -12.22
CA THR A 205 -0.01 10.55 -11.83
C THR A 205 0.14 10.56 -10.33
N GLN A 206 0.97 9.63 -9.80
CA GLN A 206 1.26 9.51 -8.38
C GLN A 206 2.78 9.45 -8.17
N PRO A 207 3.41 10.50 -7.63
CA PRO A 207 4.78 10.42 -7.13
C PRO A 207 4.85 9.54 -5.89
N LEU A 208 5.90 8.72 -5.79
CA LEU A 208 6.17 7.91 -4.61
C LEU A 208 7.66 7.67 -4.39
N ASP A 209 7.99 7.34 -3.17
CA ASP A 209 9.30 6.85 -2.77
C ASP A 209 9.21 5.32 -2.56
N LEU A 210 10.21 4.59 -3.07
CA LEU A 210 10.26 3.14 -3.08
C LEU A 210 11.61 2.63 -2.59
N TRP A 211 11.61 1.71 -1.65
CA TRP A 211 12.80 1.04 -1.14
C TRP A 211 12.75 -0.45 -1.49
N VAL A 212 13.78 -0.89 -2.21
CA VAL A 212 13.85 -2.25 -2.75
C VAL A 212 15.11 -2.93 -2.23
N ASP A 213 14.98 -4.19 -1.76
CA ASP A 213 16.10 -4.98 -1.28
C ASP A 213 16.95 -5.60 -2.41
N ALA A 214 18.03 -6.26 -2.05
CA ALA A 214 18.95 -6.90 -3.01
C ALA A 214 18.28 -8.03 -3.82
N GLN A 215 17.16 -8.60 -3.36
CA GLN A 215 16.37 -9.61 -4.07
C GLN A 215 15.36 -8.96 -5.03
N GLY A 216 15.26 -7.64 -5.06
CA GLY A 216 14.30 -6.90 -5.87
C GLY A 216 12.91 -6.80 -5.25
N ARG A 217 12.74 -7.14 -3.96
CA ARG A 217 11.46 -7.06 -3.25
C ARG A 217 11.25 -5.67 -2.66
N VAL A 218 10.03 -5.20 -2.68
CA VAL A 218 9.63 -3.96 -1.99
C VAL A 218 9.74 -4.16 -0.48
N ARG A 219 10.47 -3.28 0.19
CA ARG A 219 10.58 -3.22 1.65
C ARG A 219 9.77 -2.07 2.22
N GLN A 220 9.71 -0.96 1.49
CA GLN A 220 8.89 0.18 1.86
C GLN A 220 8.40 0.89 0.60
N MET A 221 7.19 1.39 0.66
CA MET A 221 6.62 2.33 -0.31
C MET A 221 5.95 3.47 0.43
N LYS A 222 6.25 4.71 0.05
CA LYS A 222 5.67 5.91 0.66
C LYS A 222 5.14 6.84 -0.41
N TYR A 223 3.90 7.30 -0.26
CA TYR A 223 3.31 8.29 -1.16
C TYR A 223 2.32 9.19 -0.42
N THR A 224 2.15 10.39 -0.96
CA THR A 224 1.20 11.37 -0.43
C THR A 224 0.11 11.62 -1.46
N VAL A 225 -1.13 11.55 -1.01
CA VAL A 225 -2.33 11.84 -1.79
C VAL A 225 -2.78 13.25 -1.45
N ASP A 226 -2.86 14.12 -2.45
CA ASP A 226 -3.44 15.47 -2.32
C ASP A 226 -4.96 15.36 -2.46
N LEU A 227 -5.67 15.59 -1.37
CA LEU A 227 -7.13 15.55 -1.32
C LEU A 227 -7.76 16.93 -1.54
N SER A 228 -6.97 18.02 -1.58
CA SER A 228 -7.48 19.38 -1.68
C SER A 228 -8.32 19.64 -2.94
N LYS A 229 -8.01 18.89 -4.02
CA LYS A 229 -8.73 18.96 -5.30
C LYS A 229 -9.65 17.77 -5.55
N SER A 230 -9.75 16.87 -4.57
CA SER A 230 -10.58 15.67 -4.69
C SER A 230 -12.07 16.00 -4.57
N LYS A 231 -12.90 15.14 -5.16
CA LYS A 231 -14.36 15.23 -4.97
C LYS A 231 -14.77 15.01 -3.50
N VAL A 232 -13.92 14.36 -2.70
CA VAL A 232 -14.15 14.15 -1.27
C VAL A 232 -14.07 15.47 -0.52
N ALA A 233 -13.12 16.34 -0.84
CA ALA A 233 -12.96 17.64 -0.20
C ALA A 233 -14.17 18.59 -0.45
N THR A 234 -14.88 18.41 -1.57
CA THR A 234 -16.05 19.23 -1.90
C THR A 234 -17.32 18.77 -1.21
N SER A 235 -17.37 17.55 -0.70
CA SER A 235 -18.58 16.94 -0.10
C SER A 235 -18.50 16.74 1.42
N THR A 236 -17.32 16.87 2.02
CA THR A 236 -17.11 16.66 3.46
C THR A 236 -16.29 17.80 4.04
N PRO A 237 -16.86 18.65 4.93
CA PRO A 237 -16.09 19.61 5.71
C PRO A 237 -15.01 18.87 6.53
N ASP A 238 -13.84 19.46 6.69
CA ASP A 238 -12.73 18.94 7.50
C ASP A 238 -11.94 17.75 6.92
N VAL A 239 -12.05 17.48 5.60
CA VAL A 239 -11.13 16.53 4.95
C VAL A 239 -9.72 17.12 4.96
N PRO A 240 -8.70 16.37 5.43
CA PRO A 240 -7.31 16.80 5.38
C PRO A 240 -6.90 17.15 3.95
N GLY A 241 -6.11 18.23 3.76
CA GLY A 241 -5.61 18.61 2.44
C GLY A 241 -4.72 17.57 1.81
N SER A 242 -4.06 16.71 2.62
CA SER A 242 -3.24 15.60 2.13
C SER A 242 -3.21 14.44 3.13
N VAL A 243 -2.96 13.24 2.62
CA VAL A 243 -2.76 12.03 3.44
C VAL A 243 -1.52 11.31 2.93
N THR A 244 -0.61 10.96 3.85
CA THR A 244 0.57 10.19 3.51
C THR A 244 0.41 8.73 3.94
N PHE A 245 0.71 7.84 3.03
CA PHE A 245 0.68 6.40 3.24
C PHE A 245 2.11 5.86 3.23
N THR A 246 2.44 5.04 4.21
CA THR A 246 3.70 4.28 4.24
C THR A 246 3.37 2.82 4.43
N LEU A 247 3.69 1.99 3.44
CA LEU A 247 3.61 0.53 3.51
C LEU A 247 5.00 -0.03 3.75
N ASN A 248 5.16 -0.82 4.80
CA ASN A 248 6.36 -1.59 5.09
C ASN A 248 6.07 -3.08 4.92
N LEU A 249 6.97 -3.82 4.25
CA LEU A 249 6.90 -5.26 4.06
C LEU A 249 8.17 -5.91 4.60
N PHE A 250 8.02 -6.89 5.47
CA PHE A 250 9.13 -7.53 6.17
C PHE A 250 8.80 -8.98 6.54
N ASP A 251 9.75 -9.72 7.08
CA ASP A 251 9.60 -11.12 7.49
C ASP A 251 8.94 -11.98 6.41
N PHE A 252 9.54 -11.97 5.21
CA PHE A 252 9.04 -12.77 4.09
C PHE A 252 9.15 -14.27 4.34
N GLY A 253 8.18 -15.05 3.85
CA GLY A 253 8.15 -16.51 3.95
C GLY A 253 7.62 -17.04 5.29
N ILE A 254 6.95 -16.20 6.09
CA ILE A 254 6.34 -16.62 7.36
C ILE A 254 5.03 -17.41 7.13
N PRO A 255 4.63 -18.27 8.07
CA PRO A 255 3.26 -18.79 8.09
C PRO A 255 2.25 -17.67 8.34
N VAL A 256 1.16 -17.64 7.57
CA VAL A 256 0.06 -16.69 7.72
C VAL A 256 -1.13 -17.37 8.37
N GLN A 257 -1.68 -16.76 9.42
CA GLN A 257 -2.85 -17.25 10.14
C GLN A 257 -4.07 -16.36 9.85
N ALA A 258 -4.65 -16.53 8.66
CA ALA A 258 -5.85 -15.82 8.25
C ALA A 258 -7.02 -16.80 8.14
N GLN A 259 -7.80 -16.95 9.21
CA GLN A 259 -8.97 -17.81 9.24
C GLN A 259 -10.23 -17.01 9.01
N VAL A 260 -10.98 -17.37 7.96
CA VAL A 260 -12.32 -16.82 7.73
C VAL A 260 -13.22 -17.18 8.91
N PRO A 261 -13.92 -16.20 9.51
CA PRO A 261 -14.78 -16.47 10.67
C PRO A 261 -15.93 -17.41 10.34
N PRO A 262 -16.44 -18.16 11.35
CA PRO A 262 -17.57 -19.06 11.18
C PRO A 262 -18.82 -18.30 10.70
N PRO A 263 -19.57 -18.81 9.71
CA PRO A 263 -20.71 -18.09 9.10
C PRO A 263 -21.80 -17.68 10.11
N GLU A 264 -21.99 -18.47 11.16
CA GLU A 264 -22.93 -18.15 12.23
C GLU A 264 -22.58 -16.91 13.03
N GLN A 265 -21.31 -16.50 13.04
CA GLN A 265 -20.84 -15.28 13.70
C GLN A 265 -20.77 -14.07 12.76
N VAL A 266 -21.08 -14.24 11.48
CA VAL A 266 -20.92 -13.20 10.46
C VAL A 266 -22.29 -12.59 10.13
N VAL A 267 -22.33 -11.26 9.99
CA VAL A 267 -23.43 -10.51 9.39
C VAL A 267 -22.92 -9.74 8.17
N ASP A 268 -23.70 -9.69 7.12
CA ASP A 268 -23.38 -8.93 5.92
C ASP A 268 -23.59 -7.43 6.17
N LEU A 269 -22.70 -6.57 5.73
CA LEU A 269 -22.84 -5.12 5.89
C LEU A 269 -24.13 -4.61 5.24
N SER A 270 -24.53 -5.16 4.10
CA SER A 270 -25.75 -4.79 3.40
C SER A 270 -27.00 -5.03 4.24
N ALA A 271 -27.01 -6.07 5.10
CA ALA A 271 -28.11 -6.35 6.02
C ALA A 271 -28.20 -5.32 7.16
N LEU A 272 -27.08 -4.71 7.55
CA LEU A 272 -27.05 -3.67 8.60
C LEU A 272 -27.46 -2.30 8.08
N THR A 273 -27.19 -2.02 6.81
CA THR A 273 -27.49 -0.72 6.19
C THR A 273 -28.87 -0.64 5.55
N GLY A 274 -29.68 -1.70 5.70
CA GLY A 274 -31.07 -1.71 5.29
C GLY A 274 -31.30 -1.72 3.78
N GLY A 275 -30.47 -2.42 3.02
CA GLY A 275 -30.64 -2.75 1.59
C GLY A 275 -31.47 -1.75 0.76
N LYS A 276 -31.02 -0.49 0.62
CA LYS A 276 -31.62 0.49 -0.31
C LYS A 276 -30.73 0.66 -1.52
#